data_7e9c870638912609ed9381e279907027
#
_entry.id   7e9c870638912609ed9381e279907027
#
_cell.length_a   1.000
_cell.length_b   1.000
_cell.length_c   1.000
_cell.angle_alpha   90.00
_cell.angle_beta   90.00
_cell.angle_gamma   90.00
#
_symmetry.space_group_name_H-M   'P 1'
#
loop_
_entity.id
_entity.type
_entity.pdbx_description
1 polymer ?
#
loop_
_entity_poly.entity_id
_entity_poly.type
_entity_poly.pdbx_seq_one_letter_code
_entity_poly.pdbx_strand_id
1 'polypeptide(L)'
;MASMETIAAPAAPAFDWNALFDGFVGRLRQSGAGLDAPKLYDRFEPFALPDSRGRYVDIADRLAEGPVVLSFMRGGFCPYCRGELQAWHEAIPRLEAVGGHFVAVSGEIGGRAEETRCGLAPNAEMLCDVDHGLALSLGLAHPMGAELHASYRAHGLDLADIYGDSGMLLPIPASFVIDSGGIVRYAFVEPDFRVRPDPAVVIAVVEACGPVNVPF
;
A
#
# COMPACT_ATOMS: atom_id res chain seq x y z
N MET A 1 -23.04 -8.42 61.02
CA MET A 1 -22.81 -7.53 59.89
C MET A 1 -22.32 -8.40 58.74
N ALA A 2 -23.17 -8.62 57.76
CA ALA A 2 -22.81 -9.42 56.58
C ALA A 2 -22.05 -8.52 55.60
N SER A 3 -20.83 -8.93 55.24
CA SER A 3 -20.02 -8.28 54.21
C SER A 3 -20.66 -8.49 52.83
N MET A 4 -21.10 -7.42 52.19
CA MET A 4 -21.52 -7.44 50.79
C MET A 4 -20.26 -7.54 49.92
N GLU A 5 -19.99 -8.68 49.35
CA GLU A 5 -19.01 -8.82 48.29
C GLU A 5 -19.56 -8.18 47.00
N THR A 6 -18.88 -7.14 46.53
CA THR A 6 -19.17 -6.54 45.22
C THR A 6 -18.65 -7.47 44.14
N ILE A 7 -19.56 -8.19 43.47
CA ILE A 7 -19.21 -8.97 42.28
C ILE A 7 -18.85 -7.98 41.16
N ALA A 8 -17.56 -7.95 40.76
CA ALA A 8 -17.14 -7.17 39.63
C ALA A 8 -17.85 -7.69 38.35
N ALA A 9 -18.41 -6.76 37.57
CA ALA A 9 -18.96 -7.12 36.25
C ALA A 9 -17.88 -7.77 35.38
N PRO A 10 -18.23 -8.83 34.62
CA PRO A 10 -17.27 -9.42 33.68
C PRO A 10 -16.76 -8.33 32.73
N ALA A 11 -15.44 -8.31 32.48
CA ALA A 11 -14.85 -7.41 31.51
C ALA A 11 -15.52 -7.62 30.17
N ALA A 12 -15.86 -6.53 29.47
CA ALA A 12 -16.38 -6.63 28.11
C ALA A 12 -15.39 -7.43 27.24
N PRO A 13 -15.88 -8.31 26.37
CA PRO A 13 -14.99 -9.05 25.47
C PRO A 13 -14.13 -8.06 24.66
N ALA A 14 -12.85 -8.39 24.47
CA ALA A 14 -11.97 -7.61 23.61
C ALA A 14 -12.58 -7.52 22.20
N PHE A 15 -12.48 -6.33 21.58
CA PHE A 15 -13.00 -6.11 20.23
C PHE A 15 -12.30 -7.05 19.22
N ASP A 16 -13.10 -7.78 18.43
CA ASP A 16 -12.59 -8.76 17.48
C ASP A 16 -12.28 -8.10 16.13
N TRP A 17 -11.06 -7.59 16.02
CA TRP A 17 -10.54 -7.03 14.78
C TRP A 17 -10.47 -8.06 13.64
N ASN A 18 -10.20 -9.33 13.97
CA ASN A 18 -10.06 -10.35 12.92
C ASN A 18 -11.40 -10.62 12.25
N ALA A 19 -12.48 -10.79 13.03
CA ALA A 19 -13.82 -10.98 12.47
C ALA A 19 -14.24 -9.77 11.60
N LEU A 20 -13.97 -8.54 12.05
CA LEU A 20 -14.25 -7.33 11.27
C LEU A 20 -13.47 -7.29 9.95
N PHE A 21 -12.17 -7.60 9.99
CA PHE A 21 -11.31 -7.63 8.81
C PHE A 21 -11.71 -8.75 7.84
N ASP A 22 -12.05 -9.93 8.35
CA ASP A 22 -12.53 -11.04 7.53
C ASP A 22 -13.84 -10.68 6.81
N GLY A 23 -14.76 -10.00 7.49
CA GLY A 23 -15.98 -9.45 6.90
C GLY A 23 -15.70 -8.43 5.81
N PHE A 24 -14.76 -7.51 6.05
CA PHE A 24 -14.34 -6.51 5.06
C PHE A 24 -13.70 -7.17 3.83
N VAL A 25 -12.76 -8.07 4.01
CA VAL A 25 -12.11 -8.83 2.93
C VAL A 25 -13.13 -9.65 2.13
N GLY A 26 -14.09 -10.29 2.83
CA GLY A 26 -15.18 -11.01 2.19
C GLY A 26 -16.00 -10.12 1.25
N ARG A 27 -16.34 -8.89 1.68
CA ARG A 27 -17.05 -7.92 0.83
C ARG A 27 -16.22 -7.49 -0.38
N LEU A 28 -14.92 -7.22 -0.21
CA LEU A 28 -14.03 -6.87 -1.32
C LEU A 28 -13.98 -8.00 -2.37
N ARG A 29 -13.82 -9.25 -1.94
CA ARG A 29 -13.81 -10.40 -2.86
C ARG A 29 -15.15 -10.57 -3.58
N GLN A 30 -16.26 -10.40 -2.89
CA GLN A 30 -17.61 -10.50 -3.48
C GLN A 30 -17.88 -9.39 -4.51
N SER A 31 -17.35 -8.18 -4.30
CA SER A 31 -17.49 -7.07 -5.24
C SER A 31 -16.53 -7.15 -6.44
N GLY A 32 -15.63 -8.12 -6.48
CA GLY A 32 -14.60 -8.22 -7.51
C GLY A 32 -13.52 -7.16 -7.39
N ALA A 33 -13.29 -6.62 -6.19
CA ALA A 33 -12.30 -5.58 -5.95
C ALA A 33 -10.90 -6.02 -6.39
N GLY A 34 -10.23 -5.17 -7.18
CA GLY A 34 -8.90 -5.43 -7.74
C GLY A 34 -8.90 -6.26 -9.03
N LEU A 35 -10.06 -6.73 -9.53
CA LEU A 35 -10.09 -7.52 -10.79
C LEU A 35 -9.78 -6.67 -12.04
N ASP A 36 -10.02 -5.35 -11.97
CA ASP A 36 -9.71 -4.42 -13.05
C ASP A 36 -8.29 -3.84 -12.99
N ALA A 37 -7.52 -4.21 -11.96
CA ALA A 37 -6.14 -3.77 -11.81
C ALA A 37 -5.25 -4.31 -12.97
N PRO A 38 -4.13 -3.61 -13.28
CA PRO A 38 -3.19 -4.04 -14.29
C PRO A 38 -2.71 -5.48 -14.08
N LYS A 39 -2.62 -6.24 -15.16
CA LYS A 39 -2.24 -7.65 -15.17
C LYS A 39 -0.90 -7.85 -15.84
N LEU A 40 -0.36 -9.05 -15.68
CA LEU A 40 0.86 -9.46 -16.36
C LEU A 40 0.76 -9.21 -17.87
N TYR A 41 1.76 -8.52 -18.41
CA TYR A 41 1.91 -8.08 -19.81
C TYR A 41 1.02 -6.89 -20.23
N ASP A 42 0.20 -6.33 -19.34
CA ASP A 42 -0.47 -5.07 -19.65
C ASP A 42 0.56 -3.93 -19.75
N ARG A 43 0.21 -2.91 -20.54
CA ARG A 43 0.93 -1.66 -20.55
C ARG A 43 0.49 -0.84 -19.34
N PHE A 44 1.45 -0.40 -18.53
CA PHE A 44 1.19 0.50 -17.42
C PHE A 44 1.27 1.94 -17.93
N GLU A 45 0.18 2.70 -17.80
CA GLU A 45 0.16 4.09 -18.24
C GLU A 45 1.01 4.97 -17.32
N PRO A 46 1.90 5.82 -17.87
CA PRO A 46 2.71 6.73 -17.08
C PRO A 46 1.84 7.70 -16.27
N PHE A 47 2.33 8.08 -15.12
CA PHE A 47 1.69 9.06 -14.24
C PHE A 47 2.76 9.91 -13.53
N ALA A 48 2.34 11.06 -13.00
CA ALA A 48 3.16 11.90 -12.16
C ALA A 48 2.42 12.21 -10.85
N LEU A 49 3.09 12.04 -9.72
CA LEU A 49 2.58 12.34 -8.38
C LEU A 49 3.62 13.13 -7.59
N PRO A 50 3.20 13.93 -6.59
CA PRO A 50 4.13 14.51 -5.64
C PRO A 50 4.76 13.40 -4.78
N ASP A 51 6.06 13.51 -4.52
CA ASP A 51 6.72 12.69 -3.50
C ASP A 51 6.32 13.17 -2.09
N SER A 52 6.73 12.44 -1.07
CA SER A 52 6.45 12.75 0.33
C SER A 52 7.01 14.12 0.79
N ARG A 53 7.82 14.78 -0.02
CA ARG A 53 8.40 16.12 0.19
C ARG A 53 7.77 17.18 -0.72
N GLY A 54 6.75 16.82 -1.49
CA GLY A 54 6.00 17.71 -2.37
C GLY A 54 6.64 17.99 -3.72
N ARG A 55 7.68 17.24 -4.13
CA ARG A 55 8.29 17.36 -5.47
C ARG A 55 7.57 16.40 -6.41
N TYR A 56 7.19 16.89 -7.60
CA TYR A 56 6.61 16.00 -8.61
C TYR A 56 7.63 15.01 -9.15
N VAL A 57 7.24 13.75 -9.20
CA VAL A 57 7.98 12.63 -9.77
C VAL A 57 7.16 12.05 -10.91
N ASP A 58 7.74 12.05 -12.11
CA ASP A 58 7.19 11.33 -13.26
C ASP A 58 7.72 9.89 -13.21
N ILE A 59 6.83 8.90 -13.22
CA ILE A 59 7.24 7.50 -13.20
C ILE A 59 7.99 7.11 -14.48
N ALA A 60 7.77 7.83 -15.59
CA ALA A 60 8.49 7.60 -16.83
C ALA A 60 10.00 7.87 -16.68
N ASP A 61 10.38 8.86 -15.87
CA ASP A 61 11.79 9.13 -15.58
C ASP A 61 12.44 7.95 -14.85
N ARG A 62 11.73 7.35 -13.89
CA ARG A 62 12.21 6.18 -13.16
C ARG A 62 12.31 4.94 -14.06
N LEU A 63 11.32 4.74 -14.93
CA LEU A 63 11.35 3.65 -15.91
C LEU A 63 12.49 3.78 -16.93
N ALA A 64 12.90 5.01 -17.25
CA ALA A 64 14.07 5.25 -18.10
C ALA A 64 15.40 4.86 -17.42
N GLU A 65 15.45 4.89 -16.07
CA GLU A 65 16.61 4.48 -15.28
C GLU A 65 16.66 2.96 -15.07
N GLY A 66 15.50 2.28 -15.00
CA GLY A 66 15.40 0.84 -14.81
C GLY A 66 13.98 0.35 -14.49
N PRO A 67 13.81 -0.96 -14.29
CA PRO A 67 12.53 -1.50 -13.86
C PRO A 67 12.10 -0.93 -12.50
N VAL A 68 10.80 -0.65 -12.35
CA VAL A 68 10.22 -0.10 -11.12
C VAL A 68 9.38 -1.15 -10.41
N VAL A 69 9.62 -1.32 -9.12
CA VAL A 69 8.70 -1.99 -8.19
C VAL A 69 7.79 -0.92 -7.61
N LEU A 70 6.53 -0.91 -8.02
CA LEU A 70 5.51 0.04 -7.55
C LEU A 70 4.61 -0.66 -6.53
N SER A 71 4.60 -0.18 -5.27
CA SER A 71 3.81 -0.77 -4.18
C SER A 71 2.78 0.21 -3.64
N PHE A 72 1.48 -0.12 -3.81
CA PHE A 72 0.37 0.62 -3.23
C PHE A 72 0.10 0.16 -1.80
N MET A 73 0.02 1.10 -0.89
CA MET A 73 -0.16 0.82 0.53
C MET A 73 -1.21 1.72 1.18
N ARG A 74 -1.76 1.23 2.28
CA ARG A 74 -2.76 1.95 3.07
C ARG A 74 -2.18 3.09 3.90
N GLY A 75 -0.88 3.03 4.21
CA GLY A 75 -0.17 4.03 5.00
C GLY A 75 0.39 3.51 6.33
N GLY A 76 1.09 4.39 7.05
CA GLY A 76 1.82 4.06 8.27
C GLY A 76 0.95 3.67 9.47
N PHE A 77 -0.36 3.94 9.44
CA PHE A 77 -1.28 3.45 10.47
C PHE A 77 -1.52 1.94 10.40
N CYS A 78 -1.30 1.33 9.22
CA CYS A 78 -1.55 -0.09 8.99
C CYS A 78 -0.33 -0.94 9.37
N PRO A 79 -0.44 -1.87 10.35
CA PRO A 79 0.70 -2.67 10.79
C PRO A 79 1.29 -3.55 9.68
N TYR A 80 0.48 -4.01 8.76
CA TYR A 80 0.93 -4.83 7.62
C TYR A 80 1.72 -4.01 6.60
N CYS A 81 1.33 -2.75 6.35
CA CYS A 81 2.10 -1.84 5.51
C CYS A 81 3.43 -1.45 6.16
N ARG A 82 3.43 -1.29 7.49
CA ARG A 82 4.67 -1.05 8.25
C ARG A 82 5.65 -2.21 8.10
N GLY A 83 5.18 -3.45 8.25
CA GLY A 83 6.00 -4.65 8.05
C GLY A 83 6.53 -4.76 6.62
N GLU A 84 5.70 -4.47 5.62
CA GLU A 84 6.11 -4.44 4.21
C GLU A 84 7.21 -3.40 3.96
N LEU A 85 7.04 -2.16 4.43
CA LEU A 85 8.04 -1.11 4.27
C LEU A 85 9.38 -1.46 4.94
N GLN A 86 9.34 -2.08 6.12
CA GLN A 86 10.55 -2.55 6.80
C GLN A 86 11.26 -3.65 6.01
N ALA A 87 10.50 -4.60 5.45
CA ALA A 87 11.07 -5.64 4.59
C ALA A 87 11.70 -5.04 3.32
N TRP A 88 11.05 -4.03 2.72
CA TRP A 88 11.63 -3.31 1.57
C TRP A 88 12.84 -2.48 1.96
N HIS A 89 12.87 -1.84 3.13
CA HIS A 89 14.06 -1.12 3.60
C HIS A 89 15.32 -2.00 3.57
N GLU A 90 15.17 -3.25 4.00
CA GLU A 90 16.27 -4.24 3.99
C GLU A 90 16.58 -4.75 2.56
N ALA A 91 15.58 -4.81 1.69
CA ALA A 91 15.69 -5.40 0.37
C ALA A 91 16.11 -4.41 -0.74
N ILE A 92 15.87 -3.09 -0.57
CA ILE A 92 16.19 -2.05 -1.56
C ILE A 92 17.64 -2.13 -2.06
N PRO A 93 18.70 -2.30 -1.21
CA PRO A 93 20.06 -2.38 -1.72
C PRO A 93 20.29 -3.54 -2.70
N ARG A 94 19.56 -4.66 -2.53
CA ARG A 94 19.62 -5.78 -3.48
C ARG A 94 18.86 -5.47 -4.77
N LEU A 95 17.73 -4.78 -4.67
CA LEU A 95 16.96 -4.34 -5.82
C LEU A 95 17.77 -3.36 -6.69
N GLU A 96 18.43 -2.39 -6.07
CA GLU A 96 19.30 -1.41 -6.74
C GLU A 96 20.50 -2.09 -7.42
N ALA A 97 21.07 -3.13 -6.79
CA ALA A 97 22.17 -3.89 -7.37
C ALA A 97 21.81 -4.61 -8.67
N VAL A 98 20.53 -4.90 -8.92
CA VAL A 98 20.01 -5.45 -10.18
C VAL A 98 19.38 -4.38 -11.08
N GLY A 99 19.57 -3.10 -10.76
CA GLY A 99 19.14 -1.96 -11.56
C GLY A 99 17.66 -1.60 -11.41
N GLY A 100 16.98 -2.07 -10.35
CA GLY A 100 15.59 -1.76 -10.09
C GLY A 100 15.41 -0.63 -9.08
N HIS A 101 14.23 -0.01 -9.09
CA HIS A 101 13.83 1.07 -8.19
C HIS A 101 12.59 0.67 -7.40
N PHE A 102 12.54 1.00 -6.09
CA PHE A 102 11.36 0.80 -5.27
C PHE A 102 10.63 2.11 -5.04
N VAL A 103 9.36 2.14 -5.38
CA VAL A 103 8.46 3.27 -5.22
C VAL A 103 7.21 2.83 -4.46
N ALA A 104 7.01 3.39 -3.27
CA ALA A 104 5.78 3.23 -2.50
C ALA A 104 4.77 4.31 -2.89
N VAL A 105 3.48 3.97 -2.89
CA VAL A 105 2.38 4.90 -3.12
C VAL A 105 1.42 4.86 -1.95
N SER A 106 1.14 6.01 -1.35
CA SER A 106 0.23 6.15 -0.21
C SER A 106 -0.68 7.36 -0.38
N GLY A 107 -1.92 7.27 0.09
CA GLY A 107 -2.85 8.41 0.14
C GLY A 107 -2.62 9.38 1.30
N GLU A 108 -1.58 9.18 2.12
CA GLU A 108 -1.31 10.00 3.29
C GLU A 108 -0.94 11.43 2.91
N ILE A 109 -1.52 12.40 3.64
CA ILE A 109 -1.28 13.83 3.45
C ILE A 109 -0.64 14.49 4.68
N GLY A 110 -0.42 15.82 4.62
CA GLY A 110 0.00 16.63 5.77
C GLY A 110 1.36 16.26 6.34
N GLY A 111 2.29 15.72 5.52
CA GLY A 111 3.62 15.28 5.96
C GLY A 111 3.66 13.86 6.53
N ARG A 112 2.51 13.18 6.69
CA ARG A 112 2.44 11.81 7.24
C ARG A 112 3.18 10.79 6.37
N ALA A 113 3.09 10.92 5.04
CA ALA A 113 3.84 10.07 4.12
C ALA A 113 5.36 10.18 4.35
N GLU A 114 5.88 11.39 4.60
CA GLU A 114 7.30 11.60 4.90
C GLU A 114 7.67 11.02 6.29
N GLU A 115 6.81 11.19 7.29
CA GLU A 115 6.99 10.56 8.61
C GLU A 115 7.02 9.04 8.51
N THR A 116 6.08 8.45 7.76
CA THR A 116 6.00 7.01 7.50
C THR A 116 7.27 6.52 6.79
N ARG A 117 7.68 7.20 5.72
CA ARG A 117 8.90 6.87 4.97
C ARG A 117 10.14 6.97 5.84
N CYS A 118 10.36 8.10 6.51
CA CYS A 118 11.55 8.32 7.34
C CYS A 118 11.64 7.32 8.51
N GLY A 119 10.49 6.98 9.10
CA GLY A 119 10.46 6.09 10.26
C GLY A 119 10.59 4.60 9.94
N LEU A 120 10.25 4.17 8.71
CA LEU A 120 10.18 2.75 8.35
C LEU A 120 11.12 2.35 7.21
N ALA A 121 11.28 3.20 6.20
CA ALA A 121 12.08 2.92 5.01
C ALA A 121 12.69 4.22 4.46
N PRO A 122 13.69 4.82 5.14
CA PRO A 122 14.26 6.11 4.76
C PRO A 122 14.93 6.11 3.38
N ASN A 123 15.31 4.95 2.86
CA ASN A 123 15.87 4.76 1.53
C ASN A 123 14.81 4.51 0.43
N ALA A 124 13.53 4.38 0.79
CA ALA A 124 12.46 4.27 -0.19
C ALA A 124 12.09 5.63 -0.79
N GLU A 125 11.64 5.64 -2.05
CA GLU A 125 10.85 6.73 -2.62
C GLU A 125 9.37 6.49 -2.26
N MET A 126 8.65 7.54 -1.83
CA MET A 126 7.23 7.46 -1.49
C MET A 126 6.48 8.59 -2.17
N LEU A 127 5.47 8.22 -2.95
CA LEU A 127 4.58 9.13 -3.67
C LEU A 127 3.26 9.28 -2.92
N CYS A 128 2.67 10.47 -3.00
CA CYS A 128 1.41 10.81 -2.36
C CYS A 128 0.28 10.80 -3.40
N ASP A 129 -0.54 9.77 -3.37
CA ASP A 129 -1.74 9.65 -4.20
C ASP A 129 -2.92 10.29 -3.46
N VAL A 130 -2.96 11.63 -3.46
CA VAL A 130 -4.01 12.42 -2.78
C VAL A 130 -5.37 12.03 -3.33
N ASP A 131 -6.34 11.85 -2.43
CA ASP A 131 -7.71 11.39 -2.72
C ASP A 131 -7.77 10.02 -3.44
N HIS A 132 -6.69 9.25 -3.40
CA HIS A 132 -6.57 7.94 -4.06
C HIS A 132 -6.85 7.98 -5.58
N GLY A 133 -6.52 9.08 -6.26
CA GLY A 133 -6.87 9.27 -7.67
C GLY A 133 -6.25 8.23 -8.60
N LEU A 134 -4.95 7.94 -8.43
CA LEU A 134 -4.27 6.89 -9.18
C LEU A 134 -4.81 5.51 -8.80
N ALA A 135 -4.94 5.21 -7.50
CA ALA A 135 -5.47 3.92 -7.04
C ALA A 135 -6.90 3.67 -7.55
N LEU A 136 -7.75 4.70 -7.62
CA LEU A 136 -9.10 4.62 -8.21
C LEU A 136 -9.03 4.30 -9.71
N SER A 137 -8.17 4.97 -10.46
CA SER A 137 -8.01 4.75 -11.91
C SER A 137 -7.54 3.34 -12.25
N LEU A 138 -6.81 2.70 -11.31
CA LEU A 138 -6.30 1.34 -11.43
C LEU A 138 -7.22 0.27 -10.81
N GLY A 139 -8.42 0.65 -10.35
CA GLY A 139 -9.35 -0.28 -9.68
C GLY A 139 -8.85 -0.79 -8.32
N LEU A 140 -7.95 -0.06 -7.67
CA LEU A 140 -7.34 -0.46 -6.39
C LEU A 140 -7.95 0.21 -5.17
N ALA A 141 -8.68 1.34 -5.31
CA ALA A 141 -9.30 2.02 -4.17
C ALA A 141 -10.79 1.65 -4.06
N HIS A 142 -11.22 1.29 -2.86
CA HIS A 142 -12.57 0.80 -2.60
C HIS A 142 -13.16 1.39 -1.31
N PRO A 143 -14.49 1.56 -1.23
CA PRO A 143 -15.14 1.97 0.00
C PRO A 143 -14.89 0.98 1.14
N MET A 144 -14.45 1.48 2.30
CA MET A 144 -14.22 0.63 3.47
C MET A 144 -15.52 0.14 4.11
N GLY A 145 -16.63 0.83 3.87
CA GLY A 145 -17.92 0.56 4.49
C GLY A 145 -18.07 1.18 5.88
N ALA A 146 -19.32 1.44 6.25
CA ALA A 146 -19.65 2.18 7.47
C ALA A 146 -19.19 1.48 8.75
N GLU A 147 -19.25 0.15 8.79
CA GLU A 147 -18.87 -0.65 9.96
C GLU A 147 -17.39 -0.53 10.29
N LEU A 148 -16.51 -0.72 9.28
CA LEU A 148 -15.06 -0.59 9.46
C LEU A 148 -14.68 0.85 9.81
N HIS A 149 -15.29 1.84 9.15
CA HIS A 149 -15.08 3.26 9.43
C HIS A 149 -15.45 3.61 10.88
N ALA A 150 -16.66 3.22 11.33
CA ALA A 150 -17.09 3.47 12.69
C ALA A 150 -16.19 2.78 13.73
N SER A 151 -15.73 1.56 13.44
CA SER A 151 -14.84 0.81 14.33
C SER A 151 -13.47 1.45 14.44
N TYR A 152 -12.89 1.94 13.35
CA TYR A 152 -11.62 2.67 13.38
C TYR A 152 -11.75 3.95 14.25
N ARG A 153 -12.79 4.75 14.02
CA ARG A 153 -13.02 5.98 14.80
C ARG A 153 -13.25 5.70 16.30
N ALA A 154 -14.00 4.65 16.61
CA ALA A 154 -14.25 4.25 18.00
C ALA A 154 -12.96 3.85 18.75
N HIS A 155 -11.92 3.42 18.00
CA HIS A 155 -10.61 3.05 18.55
C HIS A 155 -9.53 4.10 18.28
N GLY A 156 -9.93 5.34 17.99
CA GLY A 156 -9.02 6.50 17.92
C GLY A 156 -8.27 6.63 16.58
N LEU A 157 -8.69 5.93 15.52
CA LEU A 157 -8.14 6.06 14.18
C LEU A 157 -9.15 6.79 13.28
N ASP A 158 -8.90 8.05 12.97
CA ASP A 158 -9.67 8.81 12.00
C ASP A 158 -8.90 8.91 10.68
N LEU A 159 -9.39 8.21 9.65
CA LEU A 159 -8.74 8.21 8.34
C LEU A 159 -8.93 9.53 7.58
N ALA A 160 -9.92 10.34 7.93
CA ALA A 160 -10.06 11.68 7.37
C ALA A 160 -8.87 12.59 7.75
N ASP A 161 -8.33 12.43 8.96
CA ASP A 161 -7.09 13.12 9.38
C ASP A 161 -5.85 12.64 8.62
N ILE A 162 -5.88 11.42 8.10
CA ILE A 162 -4.74 10.79 7.42
C ILE A 162 -4.75 11.11 5.93
N TYR A 163 -5.92 11.04 5.29
CA TYR A 163 -6.07 11.17 3.85
C TYR A 163 -6.62 12.54 3.41
N GLY A 164 -7.15 13.36 4.35
CA GLY A 164 -7.64 14.71 4.07
C GLY A 164 -9.04 14.79 3.47
N ASP A 165 -9.67 13.65 3.26
CA ASP A 165 -11.03 13.52 2.72
C ASP A 165 -11.99 12.92 3.77
N SER A 166 -13.11 12.36 3.30
CA SER A 166 -14.04 11.64 4.18
C SER A 166 -13.45 10.39 4.84
N GLY A 167 -12.24 9.96 4.43
CA GLY A 167 -11.58 8.75 4.90
C GLY A 167 -12.34 7.46 4.56
N MET A 168 -13.23 7.51 3.55
CA MET A 168 -14.12 6.39 3.22
C MET A 168 -13.55 5.41 2.21
N LEU A 169 -12.45 5.77 1.53
CA LEU A 169 -11.74 4.91 0.60
C LEU A 169 -10.51 4.28 1.25
N LEU A 170 -10.23 3.04 0.89
CA LEU A 170 -8.98 2.36 1.22
C LEU A 170 -8.41 1.72 -0.03
N PRO A 171 -7.10 1.85 -0.28
CA PRO A 171 -6.47 1.09 -1.36
C PRO A 171 -6.34 -0.39 -0.96
N ILE A 172 -6.55 -1.28 -1.93
CA ILE A 172 -6.09 -2.65 -1.87
C ILE A 172 -4.57 -2.59 -2.04
N PRO A 173 -3.80 -3.17 -1.15
CA PRO A 173 -2.36 -3.29 -1.34
C PRO A 173 -2.06 -4.08 -2.60
N ALA A 174 -1.22 -3.50 -3.44
CA ALA A 174 -0.83 -4.08 -4.72
C ALA A 174 0.64 -3.81 -4.99
N SER A 175 1.33 -4.76 -5.61
CA SER A 175 2.73 -4.59 -6.01
C SER A 175 2.89 -5.00 -7.47
N PHE A 176 3.50 -4.12 -8.25
CA PHE A 176 3.78 -4.34 -9.67
C PHE A 176 5.28 -4.23 -9.91
N VAL A 177 5.81 -5.09 -10.79
CA VAL A 177 7.09 -4.84 -11.46
C VAL A 177 6.77 -4.35 -12.86
N ILE A 178 7.25 -3.16 -13.19
CA ILE A 178 7.07 -2.52 -14.50
C ILE A 178 8.45 -2.40 -15.12
N ASP A 179 8.65 -2.97 -16.31
CA ASP A 179 9.94 -2.86 -17.01
C ASP A 179 10.13 -1.48 -17.65
N SER A 180 11.34 -1.20 -18.15
CA SER A 180 11.69 0.06 -18.79
C SER A 180 10.84 0.37 -20.04
N GLY A 181 10.17 -0.61 -20.62
CA GLY A 181 9.22 -0.44 -21.71
C GLY A 181 7.80 -0.10 -21.25
N GLY A 182 7.56 -0.01 -19.94
CA GLY A 182 6.24 0.23 -19.36
C GLY A 182 5.34 -1.00 -19.33
N ILE A 183 5.91 -2.21 -19.43
CA ILE A 183 5.13 -3.46 -19.41
C ILE A 183 5.17 -4.08 -18.02
N VAL A 184 4.01 -4.49 -17.51
CA VAL A 184 3.88 -5.19 -16.24
C VAL A 184 4.49 -6.59 -16.34
N ARG A 185 5.52 -6.85 -15.56
CA ARG A 185 6.24 -8.14 -15.49
C ARG A 185 5.86 -8.96 -14.26
N TYR A 186 5.23 -8.32 -13.29
CA TYR A 186 4.67 -8.93 -12.10
C TYR A 186 3.48 -8.11 -11.63
N ALA A 187 2.43 -8.77 -11.20
CA ALA A 187 1.27 -8.14 -10.58
C ALA A 187 0.84 -8.98 -9.38
N PHE A 188 0.84 -8.36 -8.21
CA PHE A 188 0.26 -8.88 -6.99
C PHE A 188 -0.84 -7.93 -6.55
N VAL A 189 -2.08 -8.40 -6.57
CA VAL A 189 -3.26 -7.62 -6.13
C VAL A 189 -4.09 -8.56 -5.27
N GLU A 190 -4.13 -8.31 -3.96
CA GLU A 190 -4.82 -9.19 -3.02
C GLU A 190 -5.77 -8.38 -2.12
N PRO A 191 -7.09 -8.61 -2.20
CA PRO A 191 -8.06 -7.95 -1.34
C PRO A 191 -7.82 -8.15 0.15
N ASP A 192 -7.19 -9.26 0.55
CA ASP A 192 -6.75 -9.44 1.93
C ASP A 192 -5.48 -8.62 2.19
N PHE A 193 -5.69 -7.43 2.72
CA PHE A 193 -4.63 -6.47 2.99
C PHE A 193 -3.58 -6.93 4.00
N ARG A 194 -3.76 -8.10 4.61
CA ARG A 194 -2.79 -8.73 5.53
C ARG A 194 -1.72 -9.51 4.78
N VAL A 195 -1.99 -9.90 3.55
CA VAL A 195 -1.06 -10.67 2.70
C VAL A 195 -0.18 -9.71 1.90
N ARG A 196 1.09 -10.04 1.79
CA ARG A 196 2.10 -9.23 1.06
C ARG A 196 3.02 -10.14 0.25
N PRO A 197 3.53 -9.65 -0.88
CA PRO A 197 4.55 -10.40 -1.63
C PRO A 197 5.89 -10.37 -0.87
N ASP A 198 6.66 -11.45 -1.00
CA ASP A 198 8.03 -11.49 -0.53
C ASP A 198 8.92 -10.62 -1.45
N PRO A 199 9.67 -9.63 -0.93
CA PRO A 199 10.59 -8.83 -1.73
C PRO A 199 11.59 -9.66 -2.54
N ALA A 200 12.03 -10.83 -2.04
CA ALA A 200 12.96 -11.68 -2.77
C ALA A 200 12.35 -12.24 -4.07
N VAL A 201 11.05 -12.58 -4.06
CA VAL A 201 10.33 -13.03 -5.26
C VAL A 201 10.21 -11.89 -6.27
N VAL A 202 9.90 -10.68 -5.79
CA VAL A 202 9.74 -9.48 -6.64
C VAL A 202 11.08 -9.09 -7.28
N ILE A 203 12.17 -9.11 -6.51
CA ILE A 203 13.52 -8.81 -7.01
C ILE A 203 13.96 -9.80 -8.08
N ALA A 204 13.66 -11.09 -7.92
CA ALA A 204 13.97 -12.09 -8.95
C ALA A 204 13.26 -11.81 -10.30
N VAL A 205 12.07 -11.21 -10.26
CA VAL A 205 11.38 -10.75 -11.49
C VAL A 205 12.10 -9.55 -12.10
N VAL A 206 12.53 -8.58 -11.28
CA VAL A 206 13.31 -7.42 -11.78
C VAL A 206 14.61 -7.87 -12.42
N GLU A 207 15.34 -8.80 -11.81
CA GLU A 207 16.56 -9.39 -12.37
C GLU A 207 16.29 -10.05 -13.73
N ALA A 208 15.15 -10.73 -13.88
CA ALA A 208 14.74 -11.36 -15.13
C ALA A 208 14.35 -10.35 -16.23
N CYS A 209 14.04 -9.09 -15.90
CA CYS A 209 13.79 -8.04 -16.90
C CYS A 209 15.06 -7.67 -17.70
N GLY A 210 16.23 -7.96 -17.14
CA GLY A 210 17.52 -7.63 -17.76
C GLY A 210 17.87 -6.14 -17.69
N PRO A 211 19.10 -5.78 -18.09
CA PRO A 211 19.53 -4.38 -18.10
C PRO A 211 18.76 -3.57 -19.16
N VAL A 212 18.59 -2.28 -18.89
CA VAL A 212 17.99 -1.34 -19.84
C VAL A 212 18.79 -1.36 -21.13
N ASN A 213 18.21 -1.88 -22.22
CA ASN A 213 18.79 -1.70 -23.53
C ASN A 213 18.57 -0.27 -23.99
N VAL A 214 19.52 0.64 -23.68
CA VAL A 214 19.55 1.98 -24.27
C VAL A 214 19.98 1.76 -25.73
N PRO A 215 19.15 2.00 -26.74
CA PRO A 215 19.62 2.01 -28.12
C PRO A 215 20.58 3.20 -28.30
N PHE A 216 21.78 2.92 -28.73
CA PHE A 216 22.78 3.93 -29.13
C PHE A 216 22.29 4.72 -30.33
#